data_130e8d882841aeb569669c4020310480
#
_entry.id   130e8d882841aeb569669c4020310480
#
_cell.length_a   1.000
_cell.length_b   1.000
_cell.length_c   1.000
_cell.angle_alpha   90.00
_cell.angle_beta   90.00
_cell.angle_gamma   90.00
#
_symmetry.space_group_name_H-M   'P 1'
#
loop_
_entity.id
_entity.type
_entity.pdbx_description
1 polymer ?
#
loop_
_entity_poly.entity_id
_entity_poly.type
_entity_poly.pdbx_seq_one_letter_code
_entity_poly.pdbx_strand_id
1 'polypeptide(L)'
;EMLRILGAIAASSDRVTMERYGETYEGRSLVTLVITSPRNHARMDQIRANAQALWDPQEAGGGLESMLSDQPAVAWMGYGIHGDETSASEASLPVAYHLAACTDEGVAAILEETVVVLDPCLNPDGRERIRSMVLQTAGYRANLDDGAMQRGRWPNGRGNHYLFDMNRDWMAGETPETRARWARLLDLPPQLFVDAHEMSGLDTFLFYPQSAPRNAHLPERLLHWQGVLADDAAKVFDGYGWGYYTREWADALYPGYSDSWGSLTGAIGMLYEQGRTIGAPLERESGEIVSYRETVHGQVAASLANLKTFAANREEILRDYVAHRRAACEPVTELGKGAYLVVPSADVEVDARLLRALLSQGIEVFEASEDFEATEVTGPLGDAEPSRSFPAGTWIVPAAQPQGAMMRAYLEFDPRLD
;
A
#
# COMPACT_ATOMS: atom_id res chain seq x y z
N GLU A 1 8.51 10.21 20.44
CA GLU A 1 7.94 9.26 21.41
C GLU A 1 7.60 7.93 20.75
N MET A 2 6.85 7.92 19.64
CA MET A 2 6.51 6.69 18.89
C MET A 2 7.74 5.83 18.62
N LEU A 3 8.78 6.35 17.97
CA LEU A 3 10.01 5.60 17.67
C LEU A 3 10.70 5.04 18.92
N ARG A 4 10.63 5.74 20.05
CA ARG A 4 11.18 5.26 21.33
C ARG A 4 10.40 4.02 21.84
N ILE A 5 9.07 4.04 21.72
CA ILE A 5 8.22 2.92 22.13
C ILE A 5 8.47 1.72 21.20
N LEU A 6 8.44 1.93 19.88
CA LEU A 6 8.70 0.87 18.90
C LEU A 6 10.10 0.26 19.05
N GLY A 7 11.13 1.10 19.30
CA GLY A 7 12.47 0.63 19.59
C GLY A 7 12.53 -0.20 20.86
N ALA A 8 11.77 0.15 21.91
CA ALA A 8 11.68 -0.65 23.13
C ALA A 8 10.98 -2.01 22.88
N ILE A 9 9.92 -2.05 22.06
CA ILE A 9 9.25 -3.29 21.64
C ILE A 9 10.26 -4.19 20.90
N ALA A 10 10.96 -3.64 19.90
CA ALA A 10 11.96 -4.39 19.13
C ALA A 10 13.11 -4.92 19.98
N ALA A 11 13.57 -4.12 20.97
CA ALA A 11 14.63 -4.55 21.87
C ALA A 11 14.20 -5.62 22.90
N SER A 12 12.89 -5.80 23.09
CA SER A 12 12.32 -6.69 24.12
C SER A 12 11.74 -8.00 23.57
N SER A 13 11.74 -8.18 22.25
CA SER A 13 11.13 -9.35 21.60
C SER A 13 11.98 -9.87 20.46
N ASP A 14 12.21 -11.16 20.41
CA ASP A 14 12.88 -11.87 19.31
C ASP A 14 12.00 -12.04 18.06
N ARG A 15 10.75 -11.57 18.13
CA ARG A 15 9.79 -11.53 17.02
C ARG A 15 9.85 -10.26 16.20
N VAL A 16 10.62 -9.25 16.61
CA VAL A 16 10.57 -7.91 16.04
C VAL A 16 11.96 -7.37 15.74
N THR A 17 12.17 -6.92 14.50
CA THR A 17 13.30 -6.04 14.14
C THR A 17 12.78 -4.71 13.65
N MET A 18 13.55 -3.63 13.88
CA MET A 18 13.22 -2.29 13.42
C MET A 18 14.24 -1.84 12.39
N GLU A 19 13.78 -1.49 11.20
CA GLU A 19 14.61 -1.10 10.07
C GLU A 19 14.28 0.33 9.64
N ARG A 20 15.31 1.17 9.42
CA ARG A 20 15.12 2.50 8.83
C ARG A 20 15.26 2.38 7.33
N TYR A 21 14.27 2.89 6.58
CA TYR A 21 14.26 2.83 5.12
C TYR A 21 14.37 4.20 4.43
N GLY A 22 14.25 5.31 5.16
CA GLY A 22 14.34 6.65 4.58
C GLY A 22 14.25 7.78 5.58
N GLU A 23 14.13 8.98 5.05
CA GLU A 23 13.90 10.24 5.78
C GLU A 23 12.89 11.09 5.05
N THR A 24 12.14 11.90 5.82
CA THR A 24 11.25 12.95 5.28
C THR A 24 12.03 14.22 4.91
N TYR A 25 11.35 15.19 4.31
CA TYR A 25 11.93 16.52 4.05
C TYR A 25 12.40 17.23 5.33
N GLU A 26 11.79 16.97 6.48
CA GLU A 26 12.23 17.55 7.77
C GLU A 26 13.27 16.67 8.50
N GLY A 27 13.79 15.64 7.85
CA GLY A 27 14.83 14.76 8.42
C GLY A 27 14.31 13.78 9.47
N ARG A 28 12.99 13.52 9.51
CA ARG A 28 12.42 12.47 10.37
C ARG A 28 12.63 11.11 9.75
N SER A 29 13.08 10.16 10.57
CA SER A 29 13.29 8.79 10.12
C SER A 29 11.97 8.11 9.74
N LEU A 30 11.98 7.48 8.56
CA LEU A 30 10.96 6.53 8.12
C LEU A 30 11.45 5.14 8.50
N VAL A 31 10.63 4.38 9.21
CA VAL A 31 10.98 3.07 9.77
C VAL A 31 9.90 2.04 9.49
N THR A 32 10.30 0.79 9.37
CA THR A 32 9.39 -0.35 9.44
C THR A 32 9.79 -1.27 10.58
N LEU A 33 8.79 -1.95 11.16
CA LEU A 33 9.03 -3.10 11.99
C LEU A 33 8.79 -4.35 11.13
N VAL A 34 9.71 -5.28 11.14
CA VAL A 34 9.53 -6.63 10.59
C VAL A 34 9.17 -7.54 11.76
N ILE A 35 7.94 -8.04 11.75
CA ILE A 35 7.35 -8.83 12.84
C ILE A 35 6.98 -10.19 12.29
N THR A 36 7.61 -11.25 12.84
CA THR A 36 7.40 -12.64 12.42
C THR A 36 7.91 -13.58 13.52
N SER A 37 7.79 -14.91 13.33
CA SER A 37 8.34 -15.86 14.28
C SER A 37 9.88 -15.80 14.35
N PRO A 38 10.49 -16.19 15.47
CA PRO A 38 11.95 -16.32 15.58
C PRO A 38 12.53 -17.28 14.53
N ARG A 39 11.80 -18.33 14.15
CA ARG A 39 12.15 -19.24 13.05
C ARG A 39 12.25 -18.51 11.71
N ASN A 40 11.29 -17.68 11.39
CA ASN A 40 11.30 -16.89 10.15
C ASN A 40 12.40 -15.82 10.18
N HIS A 41 12.63 -15.16 11.32
CA HIS A 41 13.78 -14.23 11.47
C HIS A 41 15.12 -14.90 11.19
N ALA A 42 15.31 -16.13 11.65
CA ALA A 42 16.55 -16.89 11.43
C ALA A 42 16.82 -17.21 9.95
N ARG A 43 15.82 -17.15 9.08
CA ARG A 43 15.94 -17.41 7.64
C ARG A 43 15.47 -16.24 6.76
N MET A 44 15.50 -15.02 7.27
CA MET A 44 14.95 -13.85 6.58
C MET A 44 15.58 -13.60 5.20
N ASP A 45 16.89 -13.87 5.04
CA ASP A 45 17.56 -13.74 3.74
C ASP A 45 16.97 -14.71 2.70
N GLN A 46 16.66 -15.94 3.11
CA GLN A 46 16.00 -16.91 2.24
C GLN A 46 14.57 -16.47 1.91
N ILE A 47 13.84 -15.94 2.89
CA ILE A 47 12.47 -15.41 2.70
C ILE A 47 12.48 -14.26 1.70
N ARG A 48 13.45 -13.33 1.79
CA ARG A 48 13.61 -12.23 0.83
C ARG A 48 13.93 -12.75 -0.57
N ALA A 49 14.88 -13.67 -0.69
CA ALA A 49 15.23 -14.27 -1.98
C ALA A 49 14.03 -14.98 -2.64
N ASN A 50 13.27 -15.75 -1.86
CA ASN A 50 12.05 -16.39 -2.36
C ASN A 50 10.97 -15.36 -2.74
N ALA A 51 10.78 -14.29 -1.96
CA ALA A 51 9.82 -13.23 -2.29
C ALA A 51 10.17 -12.55 -3.62
N GLN A 52 11.45 -12.32 -3.89
CA GLN A 52 11.93 -11.82 -5.19
C GLN A 52 11.65 -12.81 -6.34
N ALA A 53 11.89 -14.10 -6.12
CA ALA A 53 11.59 -15.13 -7.11
C ALA A 53 10.07 -15.30 -7.38
N LEU A 54 9.23 -15.03 -6.38
CA LEU A 54 7.77 -14.99 -6.56
C LEU A 54 7.30 -13.68 -7.24
N TRP A 55 8.05 -12.59 -7.06
CA TRP A 55 7.82 -11.31 -7.75
C TRP A 55 8.11 -11.43 -9.23
N ASP A 56 9.20 -12.10 -9.61
CA ASP A 56 9.50 -12.46 -11.01
C ASP A 56 9.47 -13.99 -11.19
N PRO A 57 8.29 -14.54 -11.45
CA PRO A 57 8.12 -15.99 -11.53
C PRO A 57 8.77 -16.62 -12.78
N GLN A 58 9.30 -15.84 -13.73
CA GLN A 58 10.10 -16.37 -14.85
C GLN A 58 11.47 -16.84 -14.34
N GLU A 59 12.01 -16.20 -13.31
CA GLU A 59 13.27 -16.57 -12.68
C GLU A 59 13.15 -17.72 -11.66
N ALA A 60 11.94 -18.01 -11.16
CA ALA A 60 11.72 -19.02 -10.11
C ALA A 60 12.02 -20.48 -10.53
N GLY A 61 12.07 -20.79 -11.83
CA GLY A 61 12.38 -22.12 -12.34
C GLY A 61 11.49 -23.22 -11.81
N GLY A 62 12.04 -24.45 -11.67
CA GLY A 62 11.29 -25.65 -11.19
C GLY A 62 11.05 -25.73 -9.68
N GLY A 63 11.53 -24.75 -8.87
CA GLY A 63 11.43 -24.77 -7.40
C GLY A 63 10.17 -24.14 -6.82
N LEU A 64 9.26 -23.62 -7.64
CA LEU A 64 8.12 -22.80 -7.22
C LEU A 64 7.21 -23.49 -6.21
N GLU A 65 6.82 -24.75 -6.42
CA GLU A 65 5.93 -25.47 -5.50
C GLU A 65 6.55 -25.65 -4.11
N SER A 66 7.87 -25.87 -4.04
CA SER A 66 8.59 -25.96 -2.78
C SER A 66 8.65 -24.60 -2.08
N MET A 67 8.82 -23.49 -2.84
CA MET A 67 8.76 -22.15 -2.30
C MET A 67 7.37 -21.84 -1.72
N LEU A 68 6.30 -22.09 -2.46
CA LEU A 68 4.92 -21.84 -2.04
C LEU A 68 4.54 -22.57 -0.74
N SER A 69 5.05 -23.79 -0.54
CA SER A 69 4.74 -24.60 0.65
C SER A 69 5.41 -24.07 1.93
N ASP A 70 6.62 -23.51 1.85
CA ASP A 70 7.43 -23.10 3.02
C ASP A 70 7.55 -21.57 3.18
N GLN A 71 7.23 -20.78 2.15
CA GLN A 71 7.34 -19.32 2.19
C GLN A 71 6.24 -18.68 3.04
N PRO A 72 6.54 -17.90 4.10
CA PRO A 72 5.55 -17.07 4.74
C PRO A 72 5.10 -15.96 3.78
N ALA A 73 3.80 -15.62 3.80
CA ALA A 73 3.31 -14.51 3.01
C ALA A 73 3.66 -13.17 3.68
N VAL A 74 3.88 -12.13 2.88
CA VAL A 74 4.27 -10.81 3.37
C VAL A 74 3.05 -9.90 3.43
N ALA A 75 2.81 -9.30 4.60
CA ALA A 75 1.79 -8.29 4.81
C ALA A 75 2.44 -6.92 5.06
N TRP A 76 2.16 -5.94 4.20
CA TRP A 76 2.45 -4.53 4.45
C TRP A 76 1.29 -3.89 5.20
N MET A 77 1.57 -3.34 6.38
CA MET A 77 0.60 -2.63 7.22
C MET A 77 1.02 -1.16 7.29
N GLY A 78 0.44 -0.32 6.41
CA GLY A 78 0.74 1.10 6.31
C GLY A 78 -0.23 1.95 7.12
N TYR A 79 0.29 2.85 7.96
CA TYR A 79 -0.51 3.71 8.82
C TYR A 79 -0.19 5.19 8.63
N GLY A 80 -1.24 6.01 8.46
CA GLY A 80 -1.14 7.45 8.53
C GLY A 80 -0.35 8.11 7.41
N ILE A 81 -0.65 7.81 6.16
CA ILE A 81 -0.13 8.55 5.00
C ILE A 81 -0.63 9.99 4.99
N HIS A 82 -1.84 10.22 5.51
CA HIS A 82 -2.29 11.54 5.89
C HIS A 82 -2.01 11.73 7.39
N GLY A 83 -1.18 12.71 7.73
CA GLY A 83 -0.72 12.87 9.11
C GLY A 83 -1.80 13.34 10.09
N ASP A 84 -2.91 13.93 9.60
CA ASP A 84 -4.07 14.35 10.41
C ASP A 84 -5.08 13.21 10.65
N GLU A 85 -4.89 12.07 10.06
CA GLU A 85 -5.63 10.83 10.28
C GLU A 85 -4.96 10.05 11.43
N THR A 86 -5.15 10.54 12.62
CA THR A 86 -4.24 10.28 13.75
C THR A 86 -4.39 8.91 14.40
N SER A 87 -5.60 8.31 14.39
CA SER A 87 -5.84 7.01 15.02
C SER A 87 -5.12 5.86 14.30
N ALA A 88 -4.94 5.97 12.98
CA ALA A 88 -4.21 4.98 12.21
C ALA A 88 -2.77 4.82 12.74
N SER A 89 -1.99 5.90 12.78
CA SER A 89 -0.63 5.84 13.31
C SER A 89 -0.56 5.39 14.77
N GLU A 90 -1.52 5.80 15.63
CA GLU A 90 -1.56 5.33 17.02
C GLU A 90 -1.87 3.83 17.12
N ALA A 91 -2.71 3.29 16.22
CA ALA A 91 -3.05 1.87 16.19
C ALA A 91 -1.84 0.98 15.89
N SER A 92 -0.83 1.50 15.19
CA SER A 92 0.40 0.78 14.91
C SER A 92 1.12 0.31 16.17
N LEU A 93 1.07 1.10 17.26
CA LEU A 93 1.71 0.77 18.55
C LEU A 93 1.10 -0.46 19.22
N PRO A 94 -0.23 -0.51 19.50
CA PRO A 94 -0.84 -1.70 20.08
C PRO A 94 -0.83 -2.91 19.14
N VAL A 95 -0.89 -2.74 17.82
CA VAL A 95 -0.71 -3.85 16.86
C VAL A 95 0.69 -4.45 16.99
N ALA A 96 1.74 -3.62 16.96
CA ALA A 96 3.11 -4.07 17.12
C ALA A 96 3.33 -4.74 18.49
N TYR A 97 2.81 -4.15 19.57
CA TYR A 97 2.91 -4.71 20.91
C TYR A 97 2.18 -6.05 21.04
N HIS A 98 0.98 -6.15 20.48
CA HIS A 98 0.19 -7.39 20.52
C HIS A 98 0.93 -8.54 19.81
N LEU A 99 1.41 -8.32 18.59
CA LEU A 99 2.16 -9.31 17.84
C LEU A 99 3.50 -9.70 18.52
N ALA A 100 4.16 -8.72 19.15
CA ALA A 100 5.42 -8.96 19.85
C ALA A 100 5.27 -9.74 21.16
N ALA A 101 4.19 -9.50 21.94
CA ALA A 101 4.08 -9.93 23.31
C ALA A 101 3.03 -11.03 23.55
N CYS A 102 1.97 -11.11 22.72
CA CYS A 102 0.92 -12.10 22.91
C CYS A 102 1.42 -13.51 22.62
N THR A 103 1.04 -14.46 23.49
CA THR A 103 1.49 -15.87 23.44
C THR A 103 0.39 -16.85 23.07
N ASP A 104 -0.79 -16.34 22.66
CA ASP A 104 -1.86 -17.24 22.23
C ASP A 104 -1.54 -17.92 20.89
N GLU A 105 -2.20 -19.06 20.64
CA GLU A 105 -2.00 -19.86 19.42
C GLU A 105 -2.37 -19.11 18.15
N GLY A 106 -3.33 -18.19 18.22
CA GLY A 106 -3.74 -17.39 17.06
C GLY A 106 -2.66 -16.44 16.59
N VAL A 107 -1.99 -15.74 17.52
CA VAL A 107 -0.84 -14.87 17.20
C VAL A 107 0.36 -15.70 16.76
N ALA A 108 0.61 -16.84 17.41
CA ALA A 108 1.69 -17.74 16.99
C ALA A 108 1.49 -18.20 15.53
N ALA A 109 0.27 -18.58 15.15
CA ALA A 109 -0.05 -18.96 13.78
C ALA A 109 0.16 -17.81 12.78
N ILE A 110 -0.27 -16.58 13.11
CA ILE A 110 0.00 -15.39 12.28
C ILE A 110 1.51 -15.25 12.03
N LEU A 111 2.32 -15.33 13.08
CA LEU A 111 3.77 -15.10 12.99
C LEU A 111 4.51 -16.23 12.26
N GLU A 112 4.04 -17.48 12.33
CA GLU A 112 4.63 -18.58 11.58
C GLU A 112 4.31 -18.48 10.07
N GLU A 113 3.09 -18.12 9.74
CA GLU A 113 2.59 -18.09 8.36
C GLU A 113 2.89 -16.76 7.63
N THR A 114 3.28 -15.70 8.37
CA THR A 114 3.46 -14.38 7.78
C THR A 114 4.72 -13.65 8.23
N VAL A 115 5.18 -12.73 7.38
CA VAL A 115 6.08 -11.63 7.73
C VAL A 115 5.27 -10.34 7.67
N VAL A 116 5.01 -9.73 8.81
CA VAL A 116 4.31 -8.45 8.89
C VAL A 116 5.34 -7.32 8.84
N VAL A 117 5.29 -6.51 7.78
CA VAL A 117 6.07 -5.28 7.63
C VAL A 117 5.16 -4.12 8.02
N LEU A 118 5.35 -3.60 9.22
CA LEU A 118 4.51 -2.54 9.78
C LEU A 118 5.22 -1.20 9.63
N ASP A 119 4.64 -0.29 8.82
CA ASP A 119 5.06 1.13 8.73
C ASP A 119 4.16 1.96 9.65
N PRO A 120 4.68 2.44 10.79
CA PRO A 120 3.86 3.01 11.84
C PRO A 120 3.37 4.43 11.55
N CYS A 121 4.02 5.13 10.64
CA CYS A 121 3.65 6.51 10.30
C CYS A 121 4.28 6.92 8.97
N LEU A 122 3.51 6.77 7.90
CA LEU A 122 3.95 7.09 6.54
C LEU A 122 4.22 8.58 6.32
N ASN A 123 3.61 9.46 7.16
CA ASN A 123 3.75 10.92 7.08
C ASN A 123 4.03 11.55 8.45
N PRO A 124 5.24 11.39 9.00
CA PRO A 124 5.55 11.96 10.31
C PRO A 124 5.61 13.50 10.31
N ASP A 125 5.87 14.17 9.16
CA ASP A 125 5.87 15.64 9.06
C ASP A 125 4.46 16.20 9.18
N GLY A 126 3.50 15.63 8.44
CA GLY A 126 2.09 16.00 8.55
C GLY A 126 1.51 15.71 9.94
N ARG A 127 1.88 14.56 10.52
CA ARG A 127 1.46 14.18 11.88
C ARG A 127 1.97 15.17 12.94
N GLU A 128 3.22 15.60 12.88
CA GLU A 128 3.74 16.57 13.86
C GLU A 128 3.11 17.95 13.68
N ARG A 129 2.75 18.32 12.45
CA ARG A 129 2.01 19.55 12.16
C ARG A 129 0.63 19.56 12.83
N ILE A 130 -0.19 18.52 12.62
CA ILE A 130 -1.53 18.47 13.24
C ILE A 130 -1.43 18.34 14.75
N ARG A 131 -0.49 17.56 15.28
CA ARG A 131 -0.26 17.46 16.72
C ARG A 131 0.03 18.84 17.33
N SER A 132 0.90 19.62 16.71
CA SER A 132 1.23 20.97 17.17
C SER A 132 0.00 21.88 17.14
N MET A 133 -0.81 21.80 16.09
CA MET A 133 -2.06 22.57 15.99
C MET A 133 -3.07 22.19 17.06
N VAL A 134 -3.28 20.89 17.29
CA VAL A 134 -4.18 20.40 18.34
C VAL A 134 -3.74 20.90 19.71
N LEU A 135 -2.45 20.82 20.05
CA LEU A 135 -1.92 21.30 21.34
C LEU A 135 -2.08 22.81 21.53
N GLN A 136 -1.98 23.61 20.46
CA GLN A 136 -2.15 25.06 20.51
C GLN A 136 -3.62 25.50 20.66
N THR A 137 -4.54 24.68 20.17
CA THR A 137 -5.97 25.02 20.07
C THR A 137 -6.86 24.27 21.07
N ALA A 138 -6.32 23.22 21.73
CA ALA A 138 -7.06 22.46 22.73
C ALA A 138 -7.41 23.31 23.97
N GLY A 139 -8.68 23.30 24.32
CA GLY A 139 -9.17 23.94 25.57
C GLY A 139 -9.00 23.03 26.79
N TYR A 140 -9.28 23.56 27.97
CA TYR A 140 -9.30 22.79 29.23
C TYR A 140 -10.32 21.63 29.21
N ARG A 141 -11.43 21.82 28.50
CA ARG A 141 -12.43 20.79 28.25
C ARG A 141 -12.45 20.44 26.76
N ALA A 142 -12.64 19.16 26.44
CA ALA A 142 -12.83 18.76 25.06
C ALA A 142 -14.08 19.44 24.48
N ASN A 143 -13.93 19.99 23.29
CA ASN A 143 -15.06 20.42 22.47
C ASN A 143 -15.49 19.22 21.60
N LEU A 144 -16.75 18.80 21.76
CA LEU A 144 -17.30 17.63 21.07
C LEU A 144 -17.74 17.91 19.63
N ASP A 145 -17.83 19.19 19.24
CA ASP A 145 -18.27 19.63 17.93
C ASP A 145 -17.26 19.28 16.83
N ASP A 146 -17.70 18.67 15.73
CA ASP A 146 -16.86 18.34 14.57
C ASP A 146 -16.23 19.59 13.92
N GLY A 147 -16.90 20.74 13.96
CA GLY A 147 -16.39 22.03 13.49
C GLY A 147 -15.38 22.71 14.42
N ALA A 148 -15.01 22.09 15.56
CA ALA A 148 -14.10 22.67 16.52
C ALA A 148 -12.71 22.96 15.93
N MET A 149 -12.09 24.09 16.34
CA MET A 149 -10.78 24.52 15.83
C MET A 149 -9.69 23.46 16.04
N GLN A 150 -9.74 22.71 17.10
CA GLN A 150 -8.78 21.66 17.45
C GLN A 150 -8.80 20.47 16.46
N ARG A 151 -9.85 20.32 15.65
CA ARG A 151 -9.96 19.23 14.66
C ARG A 151 -9.25 19.53 13.34
N GLY A 152 -8.46 20.56 13.32
CA GLY A 152 -7.59 20.89 12.20
C GLY A 152 -8.27 21.81 11.18
N ARG A 153 -7.50 22.80 10.77
CA ARG A 153 -7.81 23.71 9.65
C ARG A 153 -6.57 23.84 8.82
N TRP A 154 -6.72 24.48 7.66
CA TRP A 154 -5.57 24.80 6.82
C TRP A 154 -4.48 25.58 7.57
N PRO A 155 -3.20 25.19 7.42
CA PRO A 155 -2.70 23.97 6.83
C PRO A 155 -2.84 22.79 7.82
N ASN A 156 -3.66 21.80 7.48
CA ASN A 156 -3.82 20.60 8.30
C ASN A 156 -2.62 19.64 8.18
N GLY A 157 -2.73 18.42 8.71
CA GLY A 157 -1.69 17.41 8.64
C GLY A 157 -1.75 16.49 7.42
N ARG A 158 -2.69 16.68 6.48
CA ARG A 158 -2.89 15.77 5.35
C ARG A 158 -1.62 15.58 4.52
N GLY A 159 -1.06 16.66 4.01
CA GLY A 159 0.16 16.62 3.19
C GLY A 159 1.44 16.50 4.01
N ASN A 160 2.55 16.21 3.32
CA ASN A 160 3.90 16.20 3.89
C ASN A 160 4.40 17.62 4.23
N HIS A 161 5.73 17.84 4.40
CA HIS A 161 6.30 19.15 4.66
C HIS A 161 5.83 20.24 3.68
N TYR A 162 5.82 19.93 2.37
CA TYR A 162 5.41 20.86 1.32
C TYR A 162 3.89 20.85 1.04
N LEU A 163 3.09 20.27 1.92
CA LEU A 163 1.64 20.12 1.77
C LEU A 163 1.25 19.24 0.58
N PHE A 164 2.16 18.40 0.11
CA PHE A 164 1.92 17.47 -0.98
C PHE A 164 1.16 16.23 -0.46
N ASP A 165 0.08 15.85 -1.14
CA ASP A 165 -0.68 14.65 -0.78
C ASP A 165 0.04 13.39 -1.27
N MET A 166 0.68 12.68 -0.35
CA MET A 166 1.45 11.49 -0.68
C MET A 166 0.58 10.30 -1.10
N ASN A 167 -0.74 10.33 -0.79
CA ASN A 167 -1.67 9.34 -1.33
C ASN A 167 -2.20 9.72 -2.73
N ARG A 168 -1.48 10.57 -3.44
CA ARG A 168 -1.60 10.86 -4.88
C ARG A 168 -0.27 10.69 -5.60
N ASP A 169 0.78 10.33 -4.89
CA ASP A 169 2.18 10.28 -5.34
C ASP A 169 2.67 8.89 -5.73
N TRP A 170 1.88 7.85 -5.49
CA TRP A 170 2.31 6.47 -5.74
C TRP A 170 2.53 6.12 -7.22
N MET A 171 2.05 6.95 -8.13
CA MET A 171 2.36 6.83 -9.55
C MET A 171 3.60 7.65 -9.93
N ALA A 172 3.75 8.86 -9.40
CA ALA A 172 4.77 9.82 -9.83
C ALA A 172 6.10 9.71 -9.04
N GLY A 173 6.03 9.42 -7.72
CA GLY A 173 7.19 9.32 -6.85
C GLY A 173 7.98 10.63 -6.72
N GLU A 174 7.30 11.75 -6.68
CA GLU A 174 7.93 13.07 -6.57
C GLU A 174 8.51 13.33 -5.17
N THR A 175 7.96 12.67 -4.15
CA THR A 175 8.43 12.84 -2.77
C THR A 175 9.52 11.83 -2.40
N PRO A 176 10.51 12.21 -1.58
CA PRO A 176 11.53 11.28 -1.11
C PRO A 176 10.93 10.15 -0.26
N GLU A 177 9.84 10.44 0.47
CA GLU A 177 9.11 9.48 1.28
C GLU A 177 8.54 8.35 0.41
N THR A 178 7.90 8.68 -0.72
CA THR A 178 7.34 7.70 -1.65
C THR A 178 8.43 6.85 -2.30
N ARG A 179 9.51 7.48 -2.78
CA ARG A 179 10.63 6.74 -3.39
C ARG A 179 11.32 5.78 -2.43
N ALA A 180 11.54 6.22 -1.20
CA ALA A 180 12.13 5.36 -0.17
C ALA A 180 11.22 4.16 0.15
N ARG A 181 9.90 4.38 0.17
CA ARG A 181 8.90 3.35 0.41
C ARG A 181 8.83 2.34 -0.73
N TRP A 182 8.89 2.78 -1.99
CA TRP A 182 8.97 1.87 -3.14
C TRP A 182 10.18 0.93 -3.03
N ALA A 183 11.37 1.48 -2.73
CA ALA A 183 12.56 0.66 -2.54
C ALA A 183 12.37 -0.38 -1.42
N ARG A 184 11.72 0.01 -0.31
CA ARG A 184 11.43 -0.89 0.81
C ARG A 184 10.41 -1.97 0.46
N LEU A 185 9.37 -1.63 -0.30
CA LEU A 185 8.34 -2.56 -0.77
C LEU A 185 8.90 -3.56 -1.80
N LEU A 186 9.76 -3.09 -2.69
CA LEU A 186 10.39 -3.96 -3.69
C LEU A 186 11.46 -4.89 -3.09
N ASP A 187 12.08 -4.53 -1.96
CA ASP A 187 13.01 -5.41 -1.22
C ASP A 187 12.29 -6.65 -0.65
N LEU A 188 11.05 -6.47 -0.19
CA LEU A 188 10.22 -7.56 0.34
C LEU A 188 8.76 -7.38 -0.15
N PRO A 189 8.44 -7.79 -1.39
CA PRO A 189 7.15 -7.56 -2.02
C PRO A 189 5.99 -8.20 -1.25
N PRO A 190 4.95 -7.43 -0.87
CA PRO A 190 3.82 -7.93 -0.10
C PRO A 190 2.79 -8.64 -0.98
N GLN A 191 2.01 -9.54 -0.35
CA GLN A 191 0.79 -10.13 -0.90
C GLN A 191 -0.48 -9.56 -0.25
N LEU A 192 -0.35 -8.92 0.91
CA LEU A 192 -1.39 -8.06 1.50
C LEU A 192 -0.83 -6.65 1.66
N PHE A 193 -1.57 -5.66 1.20
CA PHE A 193 -1.20 -4.25 1.32
C PHE A 193 -2.33 -3.48 1.99
N VAL A 194 -2.16 -3.10 3.24
CA VAL A 194 -3.13 -2.31 3.99
C VAL A 194 -2.71 -0.85 4.03
N ASP A 195 -3.64 0.04 3.71
CA ASP A 195 -3.55 1.48 3.93
C ASP A 195 -4.65 1.93 4.90
N ALA A 196 -4.22 2.40 6.07
CA ALA A 196 -5.12 2.76 7.15
C ALA A 196 -5.32 4.28 7.22
N HIS A 197 -6.55 4.71 6.97
CA HIS A 197 -7.01 6.10 6.86
C HIS A 197 -8.07 6.47 7.88
N GLU A 198 -8.45 7.74 7.85
CA GLU A 198 -9.62 8.29 8.53
C GLU A 198 -10.45 9.16 7.58
N MET A 199 -11.76 9.03 7.69
CA MET A 199 -12.76 9.84 7.00
C MET A 199 -13.45 10.84 7.94
N SER A 200 -14.58 11.41 7.53
CA SER A 200 -15.40 12.30 8.37
C SER A 200 -15.68 11.68 9.75
N GLY A 201 -15.53 12.46 10.81
CA GLY A 201 -15.81 12.02 12.18
C GLY A 201 -17.28 11.67 12.44
N LEU A 202 -18.18 12.18 11.61
CA LEU A 202 -19.61 11.87 11.66
C LEU A 202 -19.94 10.47 11.12
N ASP A 203 -18.98 9.84 10.47
CA ASP A 203 -19.09 8.50 9.89
C ASP A 203 -18.62 7.41 10.86
N THR A 204 -18.74 6.13 10.44
CA THR A 204 -18.39 4.96 11.24
C THR A 204 -17.04 4.37 10.84
N PHE A 205 -17.06 3.28 10.11
CA PHE A 205 -15.88 2.61 9.59
C PHE A 205 -16.18 2.04 8.20
N LEU A 206 -15.31 2.30 7.21
CA LEU A 206 -15.35 1.63 5.93
C LEU A 206 -14.13 0.73 5.78
N PHE A 207 -14.31 -0.44 5.21
CA PHE A 207 -13.23 -1.28 4.70
C PHE A 207 -13.62 -1.89 3.35
N TYR A 208 -12.62 -2.17 2.52
CA TYR A 208 -12.84 -2.78 1.22
C TYR A 208 -13.61 -4.11 1.32
N PRO A 209 -14.31 -4.56 0.24
CA PRO A 209 -14.08 -4.26 -1.18
C PRO A 209 -14.47 -2.85 -1.62
N GLN A 210 -13.68 -2.34 -2.58
CA GLN A 210 -13.90 -1.03 -3.20
C GLN A 210 -15.19 -0.97 -4.03
N SER A 211 -15.65 0.25 -4.27
CA SER A 211 -16.71 0.53 -5.26
C SER A 211 -16.17 0.59 -6.69
N ALA A 212 -17.05 0.75 -7.67
CA ALA A 212 -16.68 1.15 -9.02
C ALA A 212 -16.45 2.69 -9.06
N PRO A 213 -15.63 3.21 -10.01
CA PRO A 213 -14.91 2.47 -11.04
C PRO A 213 -13.63 1.80 -10.53
N ARG A 214 -13.19 0.74 -11.22
CA ARG A 214 -11.96 0.01 -10.92
C ARG A 214 -11.03 0.00 -12.11
N ASN A 215 -9.73 -0.09 -11.85
CA ASN A 215 -8.75 -0.25 -12.89
C ASN A 215 -8.84 -1.66 -13.51
N ALA A 216 -8.91 -1.73 -14.84
CA ALA A 216 -9.08 -2.99 -15.57
C ALA A 216 -7.89 -3.95 -15.45
N HIS A 217 -6.74 -3.49 -14.95
CA HIS A 217 -5.51 -4.29 -14.79
C HIS A 217 -5.33 -4.86 -13.38
N LEU A 218 -6.33 -4.69 -12.49
CA LEU A 218 -6.30 -5.28 -11.16
C LEU A 218 -6.36 -6.82 -11.21
N PRO A 219 -5.79 -7.53 -10.21
CA PRO A 219 -5.86 -8.99 -10.16
C PRO A 219 -7.29 -9.52 -10.22
N GLU A 220 -7.54 -10.55 -11.02
CA GLU A 220 -8.87 -11.17 -11.19
C GLU A 220 -9.50 -11.57 -9.86
N ARG A 221 -8.71 -12.15 -8.93
CA ARG A 221 -9.19 -12.61 -7.64
C ARG A 221 -9.17 -11.55 -6.53
N LEU A 222 -8.83 -10.29 -6.84
CA LEU A 222 -8.74 -9.23 -5.84
C LEU A 222 -10.04 -9.07 -5.03
N LEU A 223 -11.19 -8.94 -5.73
CA LEU A 223 -12.50 -8.77 -5.08
C LEU A 223 -12.90 -9.96 -4.20
N HIS A 224 -12.51 -11.18 -4.59
CA HIS A 224 -12.73 -12.36 -3.78
C HIS A 224 -11.99 -12.24 -2.45
N TRP A 225 -10.68 -11.96 -2.49
CA TRP A 225 -9.87 -11.86 -1.27
C TRP A 225 -10.25 -10.69 -0.39
N GLN A 226 -10.58 -9.56 -0.98
CA GLN A 226 -11.09 -8.42 -0.23
C GLN A 226 -12.41 -8.77 0.47
N GLY A 227 -13.30 -9.53 -0.20
CA GLY A 227 -14.52 -10.04 0.41
C GLY A 227 -14.26 -10.97 1.60
N VAL A 228 -13.34 -11.92 1.45
CA VAL A 228 -12.96 -12.86 2.55
C VAL A 228 -12.39 -12.11 3.76
N LEU A 229 -11.48 -11.14 3.51
CA LEU A 229 -10.91 -10.30 4.56
C LEU A 229 -11.97 -9.41 5.24
N ALA A 230 -12.88 -8.85 4.44
CA ALA A 230 -13.97 -8.02 4.92
C ALA A 230 -14.98 -8.80 5.77
N ASP A 231 -15.36 -10.00 5.36
CA ASP A 231 -16.32 -10.85 6.10
C ASP A 231 -15.82 -11.21 7.50
N ASP A 232 -14.53 -11.42 7.66
CA ASP A 232 -13.94 -11.72 8.98
C ASP A 232 -13.76 -10.44 9.81
N ALA A 233 -13.40 -9.31 9.21
CA ALA A 233 -13.41 -8.03 9.89
C ALA A 233 -14.83 -7.66 10.37
N ALA A 234 -15.84 -7.86 9.52
CA ALA A 234 -17.25 -7.64 9.86
C ALA A 234 -17.69 -8.42 11.09
N LYS A 235 -17.34 -9.72 11.18
CA LYS A 235 -17.65 -10.55 12.37
C LYS A 235 -17.06 -9.98 13.67
N VAL A 236 -15.84 -9.41 13.58
CA VAL A 236 -15.21 -8.77 14.74
C VAL A 236 -15.95 -7.50 15.14
N PHE A 237 -16.32 -6.65 14.15
CA PHE A 237 -17.06 -5.42 14.38
C PHE A 237 -18.46 -5.71 14.93
N ASP A 238 -19.17 -6.71 14.38
CA ASP A 238 -20.47 -7.19 14.91
C ASP A 238 -20.36 -7.63 16.37
N GLY A 239 -19.26 -8.31 16.72
CA GLY A 239 -19.01 -8.76 18.11
C GLY A 239 -18.83 -7.59 19.08
N TYR A 240 -18.37 -6.43 18.63
CA TYR A 240 -18.30 -5.20 19.41
C TYR A 240 -19.57 -4.33 19.30
N GLY A 241 -20.47 -4.63 18.38
CA GLY A 241 -21.64 -3.80 18.07
C GLY A 241 -21.29 -2.49 17.36
N TRP A 242 -20.18 -2.45 16.63
CA TRP A 242 -19.73 -1.27 15.89
C TRP A 242 -20.34 -1.19 14.51
N GLY A 243 -20.71 0.03 14.08
CA GLY A 243 -21.17 0.29 12.71
C GLY A 243 -20.01 0.28 11.71
N TYR A 244 -20.24 -0.31 10.54
CA TYR A 244 -19.32 -0.32 9.40
C TYR A 244 -20.09 -0.46 8.09
N TYR A 245 -19.39 -0.22 6.96
CA TYR A 245 -19.92 -0.45 5.62
C TYR A 245 -18.80 -0.76 4.62
N THR A 246 -19.18 -1.26 3.45
CA THR A 246 -18.25 -1.65 2.36
C THR A 246 -18.84 -1.27 1.01
N ARG A 247 -18.03 -1.25 -0.04
CA ARG A 247 -18.45 -1.05 -1.43
C ARG A 247 -19.13 0.30 -1.71
N GLU A 248 -18.74 1.30 -0.95
CA GLU A 248 -19.22 2.67 -1.12
C GLU A 248 -18.04 3.61 -1.41
N TRP A 249 -18.26 4.69 -2.08
CA TRP A 249 -17.44 5.83 -2.49
C TRP A 249 -15.92 5.62 -2.74
N ALA A 250 -15.26 4.71 -2.05
CA ALA A 250 -13.84 4.44 -2.24
C ALA A 250 -13.62 3.54 -3.46
N ASP A 251 -13.01 4.07 -4.52
CA ASP A 251 -12.70 3.38 -5.76
C ASP A 251 -11.23 2.93 -5.84
N ALA A 252 -10.90 2.07 -6.82
CA ALA A 252 -9.55 1.63 -7.10
C ALA A 252 -9.17 1.85 -8.58
N LEU A 253 -9.54 3.01 -9.13
CA LEU A 253 -9.24 3.38 -10.52
C LEU A 253 -7.86 4.02 -10.67
N TYR A 254 -7.57 5.04 -9.84
CA TYR A 254 -6.36 5.82 -9.99
C TYR A 254 -5.13 5.08 -9.43
N PRO A 255 -4.09 4.78 -10.27
CA PRO A 255 -2.93 4.00 -9.82
C PRO A 255 -2.00 4.74 -8.84
N GLY A 256 -2.24 6.02 -8.62
CA GLY A 256 -1.48 6.84 -7.67
C GLY A 256 -2.01 6.80 -6.23
N TYR A 257 -3.06 6.03 -5.92
CA TYR A 257 -3.43 5.66 -4.55
C TYR A 257 -2.54 4.52 -4.06
N SER A 258 -2.28 4.46 -2.76
CA SER A 258 -1.46 3.45 -2.12
C SER A 258 -1.98 2.03 -2.31
N ASP A 259 -3.26 1.81 -2.02
CA ASP A 259 -3.94 0.53 -2.12
C ASP A 259 -4.11 0.07 -3.58
N SER A 260 -4.38 1.00 -4.50
CA SER A 260 -4.41 0.73 -5.95
C SER A 260 -3.03 0.34 -6.46
N TRP A 261 -1.98 1.04 -6.03
CA TRP A 261 -0.60 0.69 -6.34
C TRP A 261 -0.25 -0.72 -5.83
N GLY A 262 -0.57 -1.00 -4.57
CA GLY A 262 -0.40 -2.32 -3.98
C GLY A 262 -1.13 -3.41 -4.78
N SER A 263 -2.38 -3.15 -5.17
CA SER A 263 -3.18 -4.10 -5.96
C SER A 263 -2.62 -4.31 -7.37
N LEU A 264 -2.17 -3.26 -8.04
CA LEU A 264 -1.56 -3.35 -9.38
C LEU A 264 -0.21 -4.10 -9.36
N THR A 265 0.47 -4.16 -8.21
CA THR A 265 1.66 -5.01 -8.03
C THR A 265 1.32 -6.47 -7.73
N GLY A 266 0.03 -6.81 -7.62
CA GLY A 266 -0.47 -8.16 -7.38
C GLY A 266 -0.86 -8.46 -5.93
N ALA A 267 -0.66 -7.53 -4.99
CA ALA A 267 -1.08 -7.69 -3.61
C ALA A 267 -2.61 -7.53 -3.46
N ILE A 268 -3.16 -8.00 -2.35
CA ILE A 268 -4.52 -7.68 -1.94
C ILE A 268 -4.49 -6.30 -1.28
N GLY A 269 -4.84 -5.25 -2.03
CA GLY A 269 -4.98 -3.91 -1.48
C GLY A 269 -6.23 -3.81 -0.59
N MET A 270 -6.06 -3.33 0.64
CA MET A 270 -7.14 -3.09 1.59
C MET A 270 -7.08 -1.66 2.11
N LEU A 271 -8.17 -0.95 2.00
CA LEU A 271 -8.34 0.37 2.59
C LEU A 271 -9.14 0.25 3.89
N TYR A 272 -8.71 0.95 4.93
CA TYR A 272 -9.53 1.24 6.12
C TYR A 272 -9.80 2.74 6.18
N GLU A 273 -11.06 3.11 6.43
CA GLU A 273 -11.46 4.49 6.67
C GLU A 273 -12.24 4.56 7.99
N GLN A 274 -11.58 5.00 9.04
CA GLN A 274 -12.17 5.17 10.36
C GLN A 274 -12.77 6.57 10.50
N GLY A 275 -13.98 6.70 11.01
CA GLY A 275 -14.52 8.01 11.41
C GLY A 275 -13.61 8.69 12.44
N ARG A 276 -13.00 9.82 12.07
CA ARG A 276 -11.90 10.46 12.82
C ARG A 276 -12.36 11.21 14.07
N THR A 277 -11.48 11.29 15.05
CA THR A 277 -11.69 12.12 16.25
C THR A 277 -10.55 13.12 16.51
N ILE A 278 -9.44 13.00 15.84
CA ILE A 278 -8.24 13.89 15.92
C ILE A 278 -7.81 14.14 17.37
N GLY A 279 -7.65 13.05 18.13
CA GLY A 279 -7.15 13.10 19.51
C GLY A 279 -8.12 13.62 20.58
N ALA A 280 -9.37 13.94 20.22
CA ALA A 280 -10.40 14.42 21.14
C ALA A 280 -11.74 13.74 20.90
N PRO A 281 -12.59 13.50 21.92
CA PRO A 281 -13.91 12.91 21.70
C PRO A 281 -14.79 13.78 20.80
N LEU A 282 -15.64 13.14 20.01
CA LEU A 282 -16.56 13.74 19.06
C LEU A 282 -17.98 13.29 19.36
N GLU A 283 -18.95 14.20 19.32
CA GLU A 283 -20.39 13.89 19.33
C GLU A 283 -20.91 13.80 17.90
N ARG A 284 -21.44 12.64 17.53
CA ARG A 284 -22.11 12.39 16.24
C ARG A 284 -23.54 12.94 16.26
N GLU A 285 -24.15 13.07 15.08
CA GLU A 285 -25.56 13.50 14.95
C GLU A 285 -26.54 12.58 15.69
N SER A 286 -26.19 11.33 15.90
CA SER A 286 -26.96 10.36 16.71
C SER A 286 -26.95 10.68 18.21
N GLY A 287 -26.10 11.59 18.69
CA GLY A 287 -25.82 11.84 20.11
C GLY A 287 -24.79 10.87 20.70
N GLU A 288 -24.23 9.98 19.91
CA GLU A 288 -23.13 9.10 20.34
C GLU A 288 -21.84 9.91 20.49
N ILE A 289 -21.15 9.71 21.61
CA ILE A 289 -19.83 10.32 21.85
C ILE A 289 -18.77 9.26 21.59
N VAL A 290 -17.98 9.44 20.53
CA VAL A 290 -16.87 8.56 20.14
C VAL A 290 -15.57 9.12 20.71
N SER A 291 -14.85 8.30 21.45
CA SER A 291 -13.54 8.66 21.99
C SER A 291 -12.41 8.34 20.99
N TYR A 292 -11.28 9.03 21.13
CA TYR A 292 -10.06 8.72 20.38
C TYR A 292 -9.58 7.28 20.59
N ARG A 293 -9.78 6.74 21.79
CA ARG A 293 -9.45 5.33 22.10
C ARG A 293 -10.28 4.35 21.26
N GLU A 294 -11.55 4.65 21.04
CA GLU A 294 -12.42 3.79 20.22
C GLU A 294 -12.01 3.83 18.76
N THR A 295 -11.63 4.97 18.21
CA THR A 295 -11.14 5.06 16.83
C THR A 295 -9.82 4.31 16.65
N VAL A 296 -8.89 4.39 17.59
CA VAL A 296 -7.67 3.56 17.60
C VAL A 296 -8.01 2.07 17.68
N HIS A 297 -8.98 1.69 18.52
CA HIS A 297 -9.40 0.29 18.70
C HIS A 297 -10.03 -0.28 17.42
N GLY A 298 -10.82 0.49 16.68
CA GLY A 298 -11.35 0.09 15.36
C GLY A 298 -10.25 -0.29 14.37
N GLN A 299 -9.22 0.56 14.25
CA GLN A 299 -8.05 0.29 13.40
C GLN A 299 -7.29 -0.98 13.84
N VAL A 300 -7.09 -1.18 15.15
CA VAL A 300 -6.43 -2.38 15.70
C VAL A 300 -7.23 -3.63 15.38
N ALA A 301 -8.55 -3.59 15.59
CA ALA A 301 -9.45 -4.73 15.37
C ALA A 301 -9.45 -5.17 13.89
N ALA A 302 -9.56 -4.21 12.96
CA ALA A 302 -9.48 -4.48 11.53
C ALA A 302 -8.13 -5.08 11.14
N SER A 303 -7.02 -4.50 11.64
CA SER A 303 -5.66 -4.98 11.37
C SER A 303 -5.44 -6.42 11.80
N LEU A 304 -5.82 -6.77 13.04
CA LEU A 304 -5.63 -8.12 13.57
C LEU A 304 -6.57 -9.13 12.92
N ALA A 305 -7.81 -8.75 12.60
CA ALA A 305 -8.74 -9.60 11.85
C ALA A 305 -8.17 -9.97 10.49
N ASN A 306 -7.71 -8.97 9.72
CA ASN A 306 -7.16 -9.21 8.39
C ASN A 306 -5.84 -10.01 8.43
N LEU A 307 -4.94 -9.76 9.37
CA LEU A 307 -3.73 -10.57 9.54
C LEU A 307 -4.04 -12.02 9.84
N LYS A 308 -5.03 -12.30 10.69
CA LYS A 308 -5.49 -13.66 11.00
C LYS A 308 -6.03 -14.37 9.77
N THR A 309 -6.91 -13.72 9.03
CA THR A 309 -7.50 -14.26 7.79
C THR A 309 -6.45 -14.47 6.70
N PHE A 310 -5.53 -13.52 6.56
CA PHE A 310 -4.42 -13.59 5.63
C PHE A 310 -3.50 -14.78 5.92
N ALA A 311 -3.11 -14.97 7.18
CA ALA A 311 -2.29 -16.10 7.60
C ALA A 311 -2.99 -17.45 7.34
N ALA A 312 -4.29 -17.54 7.63
CA ALA A 312 -5.07 -18.76 7.44
C ALA A 312 -5.20 -19.18 5.97
N ASN A 313 -5.07 -18.23 5.03
CA ASN A 313 -5.19 -18.47 3.59
C ASN A 313 -3.88 -18.29 2.84
N ARG A 314 -2.74 -18.26 3.53
CA ARG A 314 -1.41 -17.95 3.01
C ARG A 314 -1.09 -18.64 1.69
N GLU A 315 -1.26 -19.97 1.62
CA GLU A 315 -0.83 -20.76 0.45
C GLU A 315 -1.66 -20.42 -0.80
N GLU A 316 -2.98 -20.28 -0.66
CA GLU A 316 -3.86 -19.94 -1.77
C GLU A 316 -3.58 -18.50 -2.27
N ILE A 317 -3.37 -17.56 -1.35
CA ILE A 317 -3.01 -16.17 -1.67
C ILE A 317 -1.68 -16.11 -2.42
N LEU A 318 -0.66 -16.85 -1.99
CA LEU A 318 0.62 -16.92 -2.68
C LEU A 318 0.47 -17.52 -4.09
N ARG A 319 -0.37 -18.53 -4.28
CA ARG A 319 -0.66 -19.13 -5.59
C ARG A 319 -1.33 -18.12 -6.51
N ASP A 320 -2.34 -17.41 -6.04
CA ASP A 320 -3.03 -16.37 -6.82
C ASP A 320 -2.12 -15.20 -7.16
N TYR A 321 -1.26 -14.79 -6.22
CA TYR A 321 -0.24 -13.77 -6.46
C TYR A 321 0.70 -14.17 -7.61
N VAL A 322 1.26 -15.38 -7.57
CA VAL A 322 2.14 -15.88 -8.62
C VAL A 322 1.39 -16.04 -9.95
N ALA A 323 0.14 -16.51 -9.92
CA ALA A 323 -0.68 -16.62 -11.12
C ALA A 323 -0.87 -15.25 -11.80
N HIS A 324 -1.17 -14.20 -11.03
CA HIS A 324 -1.27 -12.83 -11.53
C HIS A 324 0.06 -12.34 -12.14
N ARG A 325 1.18 -12.56 -11.44
CA ARG A 325 2.51 -12.17 -11.92
C ARG A 325 2.90 -12.87 -13.19
N ARG A 326 2.59 -14.17 -13.32
CA ARG A 326 2.79 -14.95 -14.55
C ARG A 326 1.93 -14.44 -15.70
N ALA A 327 0.65 -14.18 -15.46
CA ALA A 327 -0.25 -13.62 -16.47
C ALA A 327 0.24 -12.25 -16.97
N ALA A 328 0.86 -11.45 -16.12
CA ALA A 328 1.44 -10.16 -16.52
C ALA A 328 2.65 -10.31 -17.46
N CYS A 329 3.34 -11.46 -17.44
CA CYS A 329 4.47 -11.77 -18.32
C CYS A 329 4.03 -12.42 -19.65
N GLU A 330 2.76 -12.81 -19.80
CA GLU A 330 2.27 -13.38 -21.05
C GLU A 330 2.06 -12.28 -22.12
N PRO A 331 2.28 -12.61 -23.41
CA PRO A 331 2.01 -11.67 -24.50
C PRO A 331 0.56 -11.19 -24.48
N VAL A 332 0.34 -9.89 -24.51
CA VAL A 332 -1.01 -9.29 -24.51
C VAL A 332 -1.56 -9.33 -25.93
N THR A 333 -2.26 -10.42 -26.28
CA THR A 333 -2.79 -10.64 -27.63
C THR A 333 -4.04 -9.81 -27.94
N GLU A 334 -4.87 -9.52 -26.95
CA GLU A 334 -6.15 -8.79 -27.15
C GLU A 334 -5.97 -7.29 -27.46
N LEU A 335 -4.86 -6.69 -27.04
CA LEU A 335 -4.56 -5.28 -27.28
C LEU A 335 -3.60 -5.07 -28.48
N GLY A 336 -3.05 -6.14 -29.08
CA GLY A 336 -2.10 -6.08 -30.17
C GLY A 336 -0.80 -5.33 -29.85
N LYS A 337 -0.56 -4.99 -28.58
CA LYS A 337 0.57 -4.14 -28.18
C LYS A 337 1.68 -4.99 -27.57
N GLY A 338 2.82 -5.09 -28.28
CA GLY A 338 4.02 -5.75 -27.78
C GLY A 338 4.82 -4.90 -26.78
N ALA A 339 4.82 -3.57 -26.98
CA ALA A 339 5.55 -2.63 -26.13
C ALA A 339 4.99 -1.21 -26.26
N TYR A 340 5.30 -0.36 -25.28
CA TYR A 340 5.20 1.09 -25.39
C TYR A 340 6.55 1.65 -25.80
N LEU A 341 6.55 2.58 -26.76
CA LEU A 341 7.75 3.20 -27.31
C LEU A 341 7.76 4.69 -26.93
N VAL A 342 8.80 5.12 -26.26
CA VAL A 342 8.96 6.50 -25.82
C VAL A 342 10.19 7.09 -26.51
N VAL A 343 9.96 7.96 -27.46
CA VAL A 343 11.04 8.69 -28.14
C VAL A 343 11.52 9.80 -27.21
N PRO A 344 12.81 9.86 -26.86
CA PRO A 344 13.35 10.92 -26.02
C PRO A 344 13.02 12.31 -26.58
N SER A 345 12.60 13.18 -25.70
CA SER A 345 12.25 14.57 -26.05
C SER A 345 13.48 15.49 -26.00
N ALA A 346 13.27 16.76 -26.32
CA ALA A 346 14.29 17.77 -26.09
C ALA A 346 14.42 18.20 -24.61
N ASP A 347 13.45 17.84 -23.78
CA ASP A 347 13.42 18.14 -22.35
C ASP A 347 13.91 16.93 -21.54
N VAL A 348 15.22 16.89 -21.29
CA VAL A 348 15.89 15.80 -20.56
C VAL A 348 15.34 15.62 -19.14
N GLU A 349 14.85 16.67 -18.49
CA GLU A 349 14.31 16.58 -17.12
C GLU A 349 12.95 15.89 -17.08
N VAL A 350 12.09 16.18 -18.05
CA VAL A 350 10.79 15.49 -18.19
C VAL A 350 11.01 14.00 -18.47
N ASP A 351 11.92 13.70 -19.38
CA ASP A 351 12.30 12.34 -19.73
C ASP A 351 12.88 11.58 -18.53
N ALA A 352 13.80 12.21 -17.79
CA ALA A 352 14.40 11.61 -16.59
C ALA A 352 13.39 11.37 -15.47
N ARG A 353 12.34 12.19 -15.34
CA ARG A 353 11.24 11.98 -14.39
C ARG A 353 10.43 10.73 -14.75
N LEU A 354 10.03 10.60 -16.00
CA LEU A 354 9.30 9.43 -16.48
C LEU A 354 10.11 8.15 -16.25
N LEU A 355 11.37 8.13 -16.71
CA LEU A 355 12.25 6.97 -16.49
C LEU A 355 12.42 6.61 -15.02
N ARG A 356 12.64 7.62 -14.17
CA ARG A 356 12.77 7.41 -12.73
C ARG A 356 11.49 6.80 -12.15
N ALA A 357 10.32 7.33 -12.53
CA ALA A 357 9.04 6.81 -12.06
C ALA A 357 8.86 5.34 -12.47
N LEU A 358 9.18 4.97 -13.71
CA LEU A 358 9.05 3.59 -14.18
C LEU A 358 10.06 2.66 -13.49
N LEU A 359 11.35 2.96 -13.58
CA LEU A 359 12.43 2.11 -13.08
C LEU A 359 12.40 1.92 -11.56
N SER A 360 12.06 2.98 -10.79
CA SER A 360 11.99 2.89 -9.33
C SER A 360 10.86 2.02 -8.81
N GLN A 361 9.92 1.63 -9.68
CA GLN A 361 8.80 0.73 -9.37
C GLN A 361 9.01 -0.68 -9.94
N GLY A 362 10.21 -0.97 -10.46
CA GLY A 362 10.56 -2.28 -11.03
C GLY A 362 9.95 -2.52 -12.41
N ILE A 363 9.51 -1.47 -13.12
CA ILE A 363 9.10 -1.58 -14.51
C ILE A 363 10.34 -1.66 -15.39
N GLU A 364 10.40 -2.67 -16.25
CA GLU A 364 11.50 -2.90 -17.18
C GLU A 364 11.43 -1.90 -18.33
N VAL A 365 12.55 -1.22 -18.59
CA VAL A 365 12.72 -0.29 -19.70
C VAL A 365 14.04 -0.58 -20.37
N PHE A 366 14.03 -0.72 -21.69
CA PHE A 366 15.21 -0.96 -22.53
C PHE A 366 15.43 0.24 -23.44
N GLU A 367 16.65 0.43 -23.90
CA GLU A 367 17.03 1.45 -24.87
C GLU A 367 17.39 0.78 -26.21
N ALA A 368 16.80 1.28 -27.29
CA ALA A 368 17.13 0.79 -28.64
C ALA A 368 18.58 1.18 -29.00
N SER A 369 19.41 0.20 -29.35
CA SER A 369 20.81 0.40 -29.72
C SER A 369 21.00 0.87 -31.17
N GLU A 370 19.99 0.75 -32.01
CA GLU A 370 19.98 1.12 -33.43
C GLU A 370 18.57 1.59 -33.85
N ASP A 371 18.48 2.23 -35.03
CA ASP A 371 17.20 2.59 -35.62
C ASP A 371 16.43 1.30 -35.97
N PHE A 372 15.11 1.31 -35.71
CA PHE A 372 14.25 0.16 -35.99
C PHE A 372 12.88 0.58 -36.53
N GLU A 373 12.15 -0.36 -37.10
CA GLU A 373 10.77 -0.18 -37.54
C GLU A 373 9.83 -1.01 -36.65
N ALA A 374 8.78 -0.37 -36.14
CA ALA A 374 7.68 -1.05 -35.47
C ALA A 374 6.44 -1.08 -36.35
N THR A 375 5.67 -2.17 -36.27
CA THR A 375 4.41 -2.35 -37.03
C THR A 375 3.20 -2.16 -36.12
N GLU A 376 2.05 -1.85 -36.69
CA GLU A 376 0.78 -1.66 -35.98
C GLU A 376 0.90 -0.63 -34.85
N VAL A 377 1.52 0.51 -35.16
CA VAL A 377 1.78 1.58 -34.21
C VAL A 377 0.52 2.41 -33.95
N THR A 378 0.19 2.64 -32.67
CA THR A 378 -0.91 3.53 -32.25
C THR A 378 -0.33 4.71 -31.45
N GLY A 379 -0.61 5.93 -31.84
CA GLY A 379 -0.25 7.12 -31.10
C GLY A 379 -1.20 7.44 -29.94
N PRO A 380 -0.81 8.37 -29.05
CA PRO A 380 -1.60 8.68 -27.84
C PRO A 380 -2.97 9.30 -28.12
N LEU A 381 -3.21 9.79 -29.33
CA LEU A 381 -4.51 10.34 -29.76
C LEU A 381 -5.35 9.31 -30.54
N GLY A 382 -4.93 8.04 -30.59
CA GLY A 382 -5.64 6.98 -31.31
C GLY A 382 -5.32 6.91 -32.79
N ASP A 383 -4.39 7.71 -33.31
CA ASP A 383 -3.89 7.63 -34.67
C ASP A 383 -3.11 6.32 -34.86
N ALA A 384 -3.50 5.53 -35.85
CA ALA A 384 -2.90 4.24 -36.17
C ALA A 384 -2.09 4.31 -37.44
N GLU A 385 -0.86 3.79 -37.42
CA GLU A 385 0.03 3.68 -38.57
C GLU A 385 0.38 2.18 -38.79
N PRO A 386 0.38 1.71 -40.06
CA PRO A 386 0.79 0.32 -40.34
C PRO A 386 2.22 0.02 -39.90
N SER A 387 3.14 0.99 -40.07
CA SER A 387 4.50 0.94 -39.55
C SER A 387 5.06 2.35 -39.32
N ARG A 388 6.05 2.44 -38.44
CA ARG A 388 6.76 3.68 -38.11
C ARG A 388 8.21 3.38 -37.76
N SER A 389 9.14 4.20 -38.26
CA SER A 389 10.55 4.15 -37.87
C SER A 389 10.80 4.91 -36.59
N PHE A 390 11.63 4.31 -35.74
CA PHE A 390 12.06 4.88 -34.46
C PHE A 390 13.59 4.96 -34.43
N PRO A 391 14.18 6.05 -33.93
CA PRO A 391 15.62 6.20 -33.85
C PRO A 391 16.22 5.38 -32.72
N ALA A 392 17.52 5.09 -32.82
CA ALA A 392 18.33 4.65 -31.69
C ALA A 392 18.15 5.60 -30.48
N GLY A 393 18.20 5.05 -29.28
CA GLY A 393 17.89 5.79 -28.05
C GLY A 393 16.40 5.83 -27.70
N THR A 394 15.49 5.30 -28.54
CA THR A 394 14.08 5.13 -28.18
C THR A 394 13.97 4.14 -27.01
N TRP A 395 13.19 4.50 -25.97
CA TRP A 395 12.93 3.58 -24.88
C TRP A 395 11.79 2.64 -25.21
N ILE A 396 12.03 1.36 -24.90
CA ILE A 396 11.12 0.27 -25.15
C ILE A 396 10.67 -0.26 -23.81
N VAL A 397 9.37 -0.17 -23.52
CA VAL A 397 8.75 -0.69 -22.30
C VAL A 397 7.90 -1.89 -22.69
N PRO A 398 8.37 -3.14 -22.50
CA PRO A 398 7.63 -4.33 -22.88
C PRO A 398 6.28 -4.44 -22.17
N ALA A 399 5.22 -4.81 -22.89
CA ALA A 399 3.91 -5.04 -22.29
C ALA A 399 3.88 -6.31 -21.43
N ALA A 400 4.65 -7.33 -21.84
CA ALA A 400 4.82 -8.59 -21.13
C ALA A 400 6.05 -8.50 -20.21
N GLN A 401 5.81 -8.21 -18.93
CA GLN A 401 6.83 -8.13 -17.90
C GLN A 401 6.21 -8.33 -16.51
N PRO A 402 6.99 -8.64 -15.45
CA PRO A 402 6.45 -8.83 -14.11
C PRO A 402 5.58 -7.67 -13.62
N GLN A 403 5.94 -6.42 -13.92
CA GLN A 403 5.15 -5.22 -13.61
C GLN A 403 4.15 -4.83 -14.72
N GLY A 404 3.76 -5.77 -15.59
CA GLY A 404 2.92 -5.48 -16.75
C GLY A 404 1.57 -4.83 -16.41
N ALA A 405 0.91 -5.21 -15.31
CA ALA A 405 -0.34 -4.60 -14.87
C ALA A 405 -0.15 -3.12 -14.48
N MET A 406 0.85 -2.83 -13.65
CA MET A 406 1.21 -1.47 -13.23
C MET A 406 1.63 -0.61 -14.43
N MET A 407 2.49 -1.16 -15.30
CA MET A 407 2.97 -0.49 -16.49
C MET A 407 1.82 -0.10 -17.42
N ARG A 408 0.86 -1.00 -17.66
CA ARG A 408 -0.32 -0.70 -18.48
C ARG A 408 -1.19 0.39 -17.85
N ALA A 409 -1.44 0.33 -16.55
CA ALA A 409 -2.18 1.37 -15.84
C ALA A 409 -1.53 2.76 -15.95
N TYR A 410 -0.21 2.84 -16.17
CA TYR A 410 0.53 4.11 -16.33
C TYR A 410 0.58 4.61 -17.76
N LEU A 411 0.75 3.73 -18.74
CA LEU A 411 1.08 4.09 -20.12
C LEU A 411 -0.09 3.91 -21.09
N GLU A 412 -1.22 3.40 -20.63
CA GLU A 412 -2.41 3.19 -21.46
C GLU A 412 -3.04 4.53 -21.85
N PHE A 413 -3.33 4.71 -23.16
CA PHE A 413 -3.92 5.93 -23.68
C PHE A 413 -5.45 5.97 -23.61
N ASP A 414 -6.09 4.82 -23.49
CA ASP A 414 -7.53 4.65 -23.48
C ASP A 414 -7.92 3.65 -22.37
N PRO A 415 -7.92 4.10 -21.11
CA PRO A 415 -8.22 3.24 -19.98
C PRO A 415 -9.70 2.80 -20.02
N ARG A 416 -9.90 1.50 -19.94
CA ARG A 416 -11.26 0.94 -19.81
C ARG A 416 -11.70 1.01 -18.36
N LEU A 417 -12.97 1.38 -18.18
CA LEU A 417 -13.62 1.45 -16.87
C LEU A 417 -14.58 0.27 -16.72
N ASP A 418 -14.47 -0.46 -15.63
CA ASP A 418 -15.39 -1.51 -15.22
C ASP A 418 -16.50 -0.98 -14.29
#